data_ae7b749ed2fec5245bcf533729db342a
#
_entry.id   ae7b749ed2fec5245bcf533729db342a
#
_cell.length_a   1.000
_cell.length_b   1.000
_cell.length_c   1.000
_cell.angle_alpha   90.00
_cell.angle_beta   90.00
_cell.angle_gamma   90.00
#
_symmetry.space_group_name_H-M   'P 1'
#
loop_
_entity.id
_entity.type
_entity.pdbx_description
1 polymer ?
#
loop_
_entity_poly.entity_id
_entity_poly.type
_entity_poly.pdbx_seq_one_letter_code
_entity_poly.pdbx_strand_id
1 'polypeptide(L)'
;MSRKGQNKKTKTISMPKAVNTSRKETAWTVNTKAGPHTKETAVALGIVIRNYTGIVATMKEAKKILTCSEVKVNGVVRKEHQFAVGLFDVVTMAKQKLFFRMVYDTKGRLVLKAIENEAKEKLSKVTKKVMSSKGVQITTDDARTFIGVKANVGDSLKLALPSGEVTQVVAFKEGAMAYITKGAHCAEVAKIVAIVEGTEKKEKLVKMEKGKETFETIAKNIHIVGKDKNEVEALN
;
A
#
# COMPACT_ATOMS: atom_id res chain seq x y z
N MET A 1 25.65 24.34 12.50
CA MET A 1 24.91 23.13 12.91
C MET A 1 25.31 21.95 12.02
N SER A 2 25.89 20.91 12.61
CA SER A 2 26.19 19.70 11.83
C SER A 2 24.88 19.06 11.35
N ARG A 3 24.71 18.90 10.07
CA ARG A 3 23.60 18.14 9.50
C ARG A 3 23.79 16.68 9.92
N LYS A 4 22.98 16.20 10.86
CA LYS A 4 22.87 14.78 11.12
C LYS A 4 22.39 14.16 9.80
N GLY A 5 23.27 13.37 9.14
CA GLY A 5 23.00 12.81 7.82
C GLY A 5 21.68 12.02 7.80
N GLN A 6 20.91 12.18 6.75
CA GLN A 6 19.73 11.35 6.52
C GLN A 6 20.16 9.89 6.41
N ASN A 7 19.44 8.99 7.06
CA ASN A 7 19.63 7.54 6.93
C ASN A 7 19.24 7.07 5.50
N LYS A 8 20.13 7.33 4.53
CA LYS A 8 19.90 6.94 3.13
C LYS A 8 20.03 5.43 2.89
N LYS A 9 20.71 4.74 3.80
CA LYS A 9 20.98 3.29 3.76
C LYS A 9 20.60 2.66 5.09
N THR A 10 20.23 1.41 5.06
CA THR A 10 20.02 0.58 6.25
C THR A 10 20.70 -0.76 6.06
N LYS A 11 21.07 -1.44 7.14
CA LYS A 11 21.58 -2.81 7.03
C LYS A 11 20.46 -3.73 6.54
N THR A 12 20.78 -4.62 5.62
CA THR A 12 19.79 -5.52 5.00
C THR A 12 19.11 -6.41 6.05
N ILE A 13 19.84 -6.81 7.10
CA ILE A 13 19.30 -7.60 8.21
C ILE A 13 18.22 -6.85 8.98
N SER A 14 18.36 -5.53 9.15
CA SER A 14 17.39 -4.67 9.89
C SER A 14 16.26 -4.09 9.02
N MET A 15 16.08 -4.60 7.81
CA MET A 15 14.97 -4.20 6.95
C MET A 15 13.62 -4.66 7.51
N PRO A 16 12.55 -3.87 7.30
CA PRO A 16 11.18 -4.27 7.59
C PRO A 16 10.80 -5.59 6.91
N LYS A 17 9.89 -6.36 7.53
CA LYS A 17 9.38 -7.62 6.95
C LYS A 17 8.70 -7.42 5.60
N ALA A 18 8.07 -6.27 5.40
CA ALA A 18 7.36 -5.95 4.15
C ALA A 18 8.27 -5.99 2.90
N VAL A 19 9.59 -5.79 3.06
CA VAL A 19 10.52 -5.80 1.93
C VAL A 19 10.94 -7.23 1.60
N ASN A 20 10.55 -7.70 0.41
CA ASN A 20 10.91 -9.01 -0.12
C ASN A 20 12.25 -8.94 -0.87
N THR A 21 13.35 -9.09 -0.14
CA THR A 21 14.69 -9.14 -0.73
C THR A 21 15.59 -10.10 0.05
N SER A 22 16.60 -10.64 -0.59
CA SER A 22 17.58 -11.48 0.08
C SER A 22 18.35 -10.68 1.12
N ARG A 23 18.36 -11.16 2.37
CA ARG A 23 18.98 -10.44 3.50
C ARG A 23 20.47 -10.71 3.66
N LYS A 24 20.99 -11.76 3.00
CA LYS A 24 22.38 -12.23 3.15
C LYS A 24 23.31 -11.81 1.99
N GLU A 25 22.76 -11.44 0.83
CA GLU A 25 23.55 -11.11 -0.35
C GLU A 25 24.32 -9.79 -0.21
N THR A 26 23.69 -8.78 0.39
CA THR A 26 24.32 -7.46 0.53
C THR A 26 24.19 -6.96 1.98
N ALA A 27 25.26 -6.36 2.50
CA ALA A 27 25.27 -5.80 3.85
C ALA A 27 24.37 -4.56 3.98
N TRP A 28 24.23 -3.77 2.92
CA TRP A 28 23.53 -2.50 2.89
C TRP A 28 22.48 -2.44 1.79
N THR A 29 21.36 -1.81 2.13
CA THR A 29 20.27 -1.57 1.19
C THR A 29 19.76 -0.13 1.28
N VAL A 30 18.96 0.26 0.28
CA VAL A 30 18.36 1.59 0.21
C VAL A 30 17.24 1.69 1.24
N ASN A 31 17.24 2.77 2.02
CA ASN A 31 16.16 3.10 2.93
C ASN A 31 15.11 3.97 2.24
N THR A 32 13.85 3.80 2.58
CA THR A 32 12.78 4.69 2.11
C THR A 32 12.93 6.09 2.71
N LYS A 33 12.66 7.11 1.92
CA LYS A 33 12.53 8.49 2.36
C LYS A 33 11.13 8.72 2.92
N ALA A 34 10.97 9.74 3.78
CA ALA A 34 9.63 10.18 4.20
C ALA A 34 8.77 10.49 2.97
N GLY A 35 7.55 10.00 2.95
CA GLY A 35 6.64 10.07 1.82
C GLY A 35 5.26 9.50 2.15
N PRO A 36 4.54 8.98 1.16
CA PRO A 36 3.15 8.54 1.32
C PRO A 36 2.99 7.38 2.30
N HIS A 37 3.99 6.51 2.40
CA HIS A 37 3.90 5.33 3.26
C HIS A 37 4.99 5.31 4.32
N THR A 38 4.72 4.62 5.44
CA THR A 38 5.70 4.44 6.50
C THR A 38 6.80 3.48 6.07
N LYS A 39 7.97 3.56 6.70
CA LYS A 39 9.10 2.68 6.42
C LYS A 39 8.75 1.19 6.59
N GLU A 40 7.85 0.87 7.52
CA GLU A 40 7.47 -0.50 7.84
C GLU A 40 6.55 -1.14 6.80
N THR A 41 5.78 -0.32 6.08
CA THR A 41 4.76 -0.76 5.13
C THR A 41 5.09 -0.39 3.68
N ALA A 42 6.34 -0.04 3.40
CA ALA A 42 6.76 0.40 2.08
C ALA A 42 8.10 -0.19 1.64
N VAL A 43 8.31 -0.19 0.33
CA VAL A 43 9.54 -0.57 -0.34
C VAL A 43 10.08 0.64 -1.12
N ALA A 44 11.40 0.85 -1.10
CA ALA A 44 12.02 1.92 -1.88
C ALA A 44 11.90 1.63 -3.40
N LEU A 45 11.50 2.62 -4.19
CA LEU A 45 11.27 2.48 -5.63
C LEU A 45 12.48 1.90 -6.38
N GLY A 46 13.70 2.25 -5.97
CA GLY A 46 14.92 1.68 -6.55
C GLY A 46 15.05 0.16 -6.31
N ILE A 47 14.56 -0.35 -5.16
CA ILE A 47 14.52 -1.79 -4.88
C ILE A 47 13.42 -2.46 -5.72
N VAL A 48 12.27 -1.80 -5.87
CA VAL A 48 11.18 -2.29 -6.72
C VAL A 48 11.69 -2.52 -8.14
N ILE A 49 12.36 -1.56 -8.75
CA ILE A 49 12.87 -1.67 -10.12
C ILE A 49 13.96 -2.72 -10.22
N ARG A 50 14.88 -2.84 -9.25
CA ARG A 50 15.99 -3.78 -9.33
C ARG A 50 15.59 -5.21 -8.96
N ASN A 51 14.99 -5.38 -7.77
CA ASN A 51 14.79 -6.71 -7.20
C ASN A 51 13.46 -7.34 -7.58
N TYR A 52 12.40 -6.54 -7.76
CA TYR A 52 11.07 -7.08 -7.99
C TYR A 52 10.76 -7.25 -9.47
N THR A 53 11.18 -6.29 -10.31
CA THR A 53 10.99 -6.43 -11.76
C THR A 53 12.14 -7.15 -12.43
N GLY A 54 13.35 -7.14 -11.84
CA GLY A 54 14.53 -7.77 -12.42
C GLY A 54 15.03 -7.13 -13.72
N ILE A 55 14.50 -5.99 -14.12
CA ILE A 55 14.84 -5.30 -15.39
C ILE A 55 16.27 -4.78 -15.37
N VAL A 56 16.76 -4.41 -14.19
CA VAL A 56 18.12 -3.89 -14.01
C VAL A 56 18.88 -4.68 -12.94
N ALA A 57 20.17 -4.89 -13.18
CA ALA A 57 21.01 -5.59 -12.24
C ALA A 57 21.53 -4.67 -11.12
N THR A 58 21.81 -3.41 -11.42
CA THR A 58 22.46 -2.49 -10.50
C THR A 58 21.58 -1.32 -10.08
N MET A 59 21.83 -0.79 -8.88
CA MET A 59 21.14 0.43 -8.40
C MET A 59 21.53 1.68 -9.22
N LYS A 60 22.68 1.66 -9.88
CA LYS A 60 23.13 2.76 -10.75
C LYS A 60 22.25 2.84 -12.00
N GLU A 61 21.95 1.71 -12.61
CA GLU A 61 21.01 1.61 -13.75
C GLU A 61 19.60 2.01 -13.34
N ALA A 62 19.10 1.49 -12.20
CA ALA A 62 17.80 1.89 -11.68
C ALA A 62 17.67 3.42 -11.52
N LYS A 63 18.69 4.08 -10.97
CA LYS A 63 18.72 5.54 -10.88
C LYS A 63 18.73 6.22 -12.25
N LYS A 64 19.42 5.68 -13.24
CA LYS A 64 19.45 6.23 -14.60
C LYS A 64 18.05 6.19 -15.23
N ILE A 65 17.34 5.07 -15.13
CA ILE A 65 15.96 4.92 -15.61
C ILE A 65 15.03 5.93 -14.94
N LEU A 66 15.15 6.09 -13.62
CA LEU A 66 14.34 7.06 -12.85
C LEU A 66 14.64 8.52 -13.28
N THR A 67 15.90 8.86 -13.51
CA THR A 67 16.30 10.18 -13.99
C THR A 67 15.73 10.48 -15.38
N CYS A 68 15.67 9.47 -16.25
CA CYS A 68 15.03 9.55 -17.57
C CYS A 68 13.50 9.68 -17.53
N SER A 69 12.89 9.74 -16.35
CA SER A 69 11.42 9.89 -16.17
C SER A 69 10.59 8.75 -16.77
N GLU A 70 11.14 7.55 -16.85
CA GLU A 70 10.50 6.38 -17.47
C GLU A 70 9.53 5.65 -16.53
N VAL A 71 9.60 5.94 -15.23
CA VAL A 71 8.79 5.28 -14.20
C VAL A 71 7.77 6.24 -13.61
N LYS A 72 6.52 5.81 -13.58
CA LYS A 72 5.43 6.49 -12.89
C LYS A 72 4.98 5.66 -11.70
N VAL A 73 4.62 6.33 -10.62
CA VAL A 73 3.94 5.73 -9.47
C VAL A 73 2.61 6.45 -9.28
N ASN A 74 1.52 5.70 -9.34
CA ASN A 74 0.15 6.24 -9.30
C ASN A 74 -0.08 7.33 -10.38
N GLY A 75 0.41 7.08 -11.61
CA GLY A 75 0.31 8.00 -12.73
C GLY A 75 1.27 9.20 -12.71
N VAL A 76 2.01 9.41 -11.61
CA VAL A 76 2.94 10.54 -11.45
C VAL A 76 4.39 10.08 -11.63
N VAL A 77 5.16 10.77 -12.46
CA VAL A 77 6.60 10.50 -12.68
C VAL A 77 7.38 10.69 -11.39
N ARG A 78 8.13 9.66 -10.96
CA ARG A 78 8.98 9.70 -9.77
C ARG A 78 10.44 9.46 -10.14
N LYS A 79 11.30 10.44 -9.82
CA LYS A 79 12.75 10.40 -10.09
C LYS A 79 13.57 9.93 -8.89
N GLU A 80 13.00 9.93 -7.69
CA GLU A 80 13.69 9.60 -6.45
C GLU A 80 13.66 8.08 -6.19
N HIS A 81 14.85 7.47 -6.16
CA HIS A 81 14.99 6.02 -5.92
C HIS A 81 14.63 5.58 -4.50
N GLN A 82 14.56 6.52 -3.54
CA GLN A 82 14.14 6.29 -2.15
C GLN A 82 12.64 6.51 -1.94
N PHE A 83 11.89 6.82 -2.99
CA PHE A 83 10.44 7.02 -2.90
C PHE A 83 9.77 5.76 -2.32
N ALA A 84 8.90 5.95 -1.32
CA ALA A 84 8.19 4.85 -0.66
C ALA A 84 7.01 4.39 -1.52
N VAL A 85 7.04 3.13 -1.95
CA VAL A 85 5.96 2.45 -2.67
C VAL A 85 5.30 1.47 -1.70
N GLY A 86 4.01 1.58 -1.50
CA GLY A 86 3.24 0.80 -0.52
C GLY A 86 2.11 -0.01 -1.14
N LEU A 87 1.19 -0.47 -0.28
CA LEU A 87 0.05 -1.28 -0.68
C LEU A 87 -0.82 -0.56 -1.71
N PHE A 88 -1.29 -1.31 -2.70
CA PHE A 88 -2.12 -0.88 -3.83
C PHE A 88 -1.51 0.20 -4.73
N ASP A 89 -0.26 0.62 -4.51
CA ASP A 89 0.41 1.52 -5.44
C ASP A 89 0.58 0.84 -6.81
N VAL A 90 0.35 1.63 -7.85
CA VAL A 90 0.54 1.22 -9.24
C VAL A 90 1.87 1.74 -9.74
N VAL A 91 2.74 0.85 -10.18
CA VAL A 91 4.04 1.17 -10.78
C VAL A 91 3.95 0.91 -12.27
N THR A 92 4.13 1.96 -13.06
CA THR A 92 4.06 1.91 -14.53
C THR A 92 5.44 2.19 -15.12
N MET A 93 5.90 1.31 -16.01
CA MET A 93 7.09 1.51 -16.83
C MET A 93 6.66 1.84 -18.26
N ALA A 94 6.62 3.11 -18.59
CA ALA A 94 6.01 3.62 -19.81
C ALA A 94 6.65 3.05 -21.09
N LYS A 95 7.98 2.96 -21.15
CA LYS A 95 8.68 2.45 -22.33
C LYS A 95 8.42 0.97 -22.63
N GLN A 96 8.27 0.17 -21.57
CA GLN A 96 8.10 -1.28 -21.71
C GLN A 96 6.63 -1.70 -21.69
N LYS A 97 5.70 -0.74 -21.50
CA LYS A 97 4.26 -0.98 -21.35
C LYS A 97 3.97 -2.03 -20.25
N LEU A 98 4.74 -1.99 -19.18
CA LEU A 98 4.56 -2.88 -18.04
C LEU A 98 3.85 -2.14 -16.91
N PHE A 99 2.82 -2.79 -16.39
CA PHE A 99 1.98 -2.27 -15.32
C PHE A 99 2.01 -3.25 -14.16
N PHE A 100 2.26 -2.75 -12.97
CA PHE A 100 2.34 -3.56 -11.76
C PHE A 100 1.55 -2.92 -10.63
N ARG A 101 0.94 -3.74 -9.80
CA ARG A 101 0.33 -3.32 -8.54
C ARG A 101 1.04 -3.97 -7.37
N MET A 102 1.29 -3.17 -6.32
CA MET A 102 1.85 -3.68 -5.06
C MET A 102 0.76 -4.34 -4.23
N VAL A 103 0.99 -5.58 -3.81
CA VAL A 103 0.12 -6.34 -2.92
C VAL A 103 0.94 -7.07 -1.87
N TYR A 104 0.31 -7.57 -0.80
CA TYR A 104 0.98 -8.44 0.14
C TYR A 104 0.98 -9.90 -0.36
N ASP A 105 2.02 -10.63 0.01
CA ASP A 105 2.10 -12.09 -0.08
C ASP A 105 1.61 -12.72 1.24
N THR A 106 1.32 -14.01 1.24
CA THR A 106 0.90 -14.79 2.43
C THR A 106 1.88 -14.68 3.61
N LYS A 107 3.15 -14.40 3.32
CA LYS A 107 4.20 -14.15 4.34
C LYS A 107 4.21 -12.72 4.88
N GLY A 108 3.29 -11.85 4.48
CA GLY A 108 3.24 -10.43 4.85
C GLY A 108 4.34 -9.57 4.21
N ARG A 109 4.83 -9.96 3.04
CA ARG A 109 5.80 -9.22 2.25
C ARG A 109 5.09 -8.53 1.09
N LEU A 110 5.53 -7.33 0.74
CA LEU A 110 5.07 -6.66 -0.46
C LEU A 110 5.69 -7.31 -1.69
N VAL A 111 4.85 -7.61 -2.66
CA VAL A 111 5.24 -8.17 -3.96
C VAL A 111 4.56 -7.39 -5.08
N LEU A 112 5.14 -7.45 -6.28
CA LEU A 112 4.53 -6.90 -7.48
C LEU A 112 3.71 -7.99 -8.18
N LYS A 113 2.45 -7.68 -8.45
CA LYS A 113 1.64 -8.45 -9.41
C LYS A 113 1.51 -7.64 -10.69
N ALA A 114 1.76 -8.29 -11.82
CA ALA A 114 1.52 -7.70 -13.14
C ALA A 114 0.02 -7.51 -13.35
N ILE A 115 -0.35 -6.42 -14.02
CA ILE A 115 -1.71 -6.11 -14.46
C ILE A 115 -1.69 -5.92 -15.96
N GLU A 116 -2.74 -6.33 -16.65
CA GLU A 116 -2.82 -6.25 -18.11
C GLU A 116 -2.90 -4.80 -18.61
N ASN A 117 -3.62 -3.96 -17.89
CA ASN A 117 -3.84 -2.57 -18.25
C ASN A 117 -3.35 -1.59 -17.18
N GLU A 118 -3.13 -0.34 -17.56
CA GLU A 118 -2.82 0.73 -16.60
C GLU A 118 -4.02 0.93 -15.66
N ALA A 119 -3.83 0.65 -14.39
CA ALA A 119 -4.88 0.85 -13.41
C ALA A 119 -5.19 2.33 -13.24
N LYS A 120 -6.42 2.71 -13.50
CA LYS A 120 -6.91 4.09 -13.38
C LYS A 120 -7.30 4.46 -11.96
N GLU A 121 -7.36 3.48 -11.07
CA GLU A 121 -7.87 3.65 -9.72
C GLU A 121 -7.00 2.95 -8.68
N LYS A 122 -6.96 3.55 -7.48
CA LYS A 122 -6.27 3.03 -6.30
C LYS A 122 -7.23 3.04 -5.10
N LEU A 123 -7.16 2.02 -4.26
CA LEU A 123 -7.81 2.00 -2.96
C LEU A 123 -6.89 2.55 -1.88
N SER A 124 -7.47 3.34 -0.97
CA SER A 124 -6.77 3.93 0.16
C SER A 124 -7.68 3.92 1.40
N LYS A 125 -7.20 3.42 2.53
CA LYS A 125 -7.98 3.29 3.77
C LYS A 125 -7.98 4.60 4.54
N VAL A 126 -9.12 4.98 5.08
CA VAL A 126 -9.25 6.11 6.01
C VAL A 126 -8.69 5.71 7.37
N THR A 127 -7.65 6.40 7.80
CA THR A 127 -6.97 6.16 9.09
C THR A 127 -7.37 7.14 10.17
N LYS A 128 -7.67 8.39 9.80
CA LYS A 128 -7.96 9.46 10.75
C LYS A 128 -9.04 10.40 10.21
N LYS A 129 -9.91 10.87 11.13
CA LYS A 129 -10.94 11.86 10.87
C LYS A 129 -10.84 12.95 11.93
N VAL A 130 -10.72 14.20 11.52
CA VAL A 130 -10.51 15.35 12.42
C VAL A 130 -11.41 16.50 11.97
N MET A 131 -11.96 17.23 12.93
CA MET A 131 -12.62 18.50 12.65
C MET A 131 -11.56 19.58 12.44
N SER A 132 -11.66 20.32 11.36
CA SER A 132 -10.82 21.47 11.03
C SER A 132 -11.72 22.69 10.86
N SER A 133 -11.15 23.90 10.89
CA SER A 133 -11.85 25.15 10.59
C SER A 133 -12.54 25.15 9.20
N LYS A 134 -12.03 24.36 8.26
CA LYS A 134 -12.57 24.21 6.89
C LYS A 134 -13.56 23.05 6.75
N GLY A 135 -13.94 22.38 7.86
CA GLY A 135 -14.84 21.22 7.86
C GLY A 135 -14.16 19.93 8.27
N VAL A 136 -14.80 18.80 8.00
CA VAL A 136 -14.27 17.47 8.31
C VAL A 136 -13.11 17.14 7.40
N GLN A 137 -11.95 16.91 8.00
CA GLN A 137 -10.74 16.48 7.33
C GLN A 137 -10.52 14.98 7.55
N ILE A 138 -10.31 14.24 6.48
CA ILE A 138 -10.02 12.81 6.47
C ILE A 138 -8.59 12.59 6.01
N THR A 139 -7.86 11.72 6.70
CA THR A 139 -6.51 11.30 6.34
C THR A 139 -6.51 9.82 6.00
N THR A 140 -5.85 9.47 4.90
CA THR A 140 -5.72 8.10 4.41
C THR A 140 -4.37 7.49 4.77
N ASP A 141 -4.22 6.19 4.58
CA ASP A 141 -2.99 5.42 4.85
C ASP A 141 -1.83 5.79 3.93
N ASP A 142 -2.11 6.39 2.77
CA ASP A 142 -1.11 6.95 1.84
C ASP A 142 -0.78 8.44 2.12
N ALA A 143 -1.06 8.91 3.35
CA ALA A 143 -0.79 10.26 3.84
C ALA A 143 -1.46 11.40 3.04
N ARG A 144 -2.50 11.10 2.26
CA ARG A 144 -3.32 12.12 1.61
C ARG A 144 -4.41 12.59 2.56
N THR A 145 -4.80 13.85 2.40
CA THR A 145 -5.86 14.48 3.19
C THR A 145 -6.96 15.02 2.27
N PHE A 146 -8.21 14.75 2.65
CA PHE A 146 -9.39 15.20 1.93
C PHE A 146 -10.29 16.00 2.86
N ILE A 147 -10.90 17.07 2.35
CA ILE A 147 -11.84 17.91 3.10
C ILE A 147 -13.21 17.80 2.44
N GLY A 148 -14.26 17.69 3.26
CA GLY A 148 -15.65 17.63 2.78
C GLY A 148 -16.12 16.24 2.32
N VAL A 149 -15.28 15.21 2.36
CA VAL A 149 -15.68 13.84 2.02
C VAL A 149 -16.39 13.21 3.23
N LYS A 150 -17.56 12.61 3.01
CA LYS A 150 -18.32 11.89 4.05
C LYS A 150 -17.84 10.43 4.12
N ALA A 151 -16.86 10.17 4.96
CA ALA A 151 -16.38 8.81 5.25
C ALA A 151 -16.04 8.67 6.74
N ASN A 152 -15.98 7.44 7.23
CA ASN A 152 -15.60 7.09 8.59
C ASN A 152 -14.24 6.43 8.64
N VAL A 153 -13.64 6.36 9.82
CA VAL A 153 -12.39 5.63 10.02
C VAL A 153 -12.63 4.14 9.77
N GLY A 154 -11.79 3.54 8.93
CA GLY A 154 -11.93 2.15 8.47
C GLY A 154 -12.50 2.01 7.06
N ASP A 155 -13.24 3.01 6.55
CA ASP A 155 -13.72 3.00 5.17
C ASP A 155 -12.55 3.05 4.18
N SER A 156 -12.76 2.55 2.96
CA SER A 156 -11.80 2.69 1.86
C SER A 156 -12.30 3.71 0.85
N LEU A 157 -11.38 4.57 0.40
CA LEU A 157 -11.62 5.53 -0.65
C LEU A 157 -11.05 5.01 -1.97
N LYS A 158 -11.82 5.06 -3.02
CA LYS A 158 -11.40 4.79 -4.38
C LYS A 158 -10.93 6.10 -4.99
N LEU A 159 -9.66 6.15 -5.33
CA LEU A 159 -8.99 7.36 -5.82
C LEU A 159 -8.70 7.21 -7.31
N ALA A 160 -9.11 8.19 -8.11
CA ALA A 160 -8.75 8.26 -9.52
C ALA A 160 -7.25 8.58 -9.69
N LEU A 161 -6.58 7.91 -10.60
CA LEU A 161 -5.19 8.17 -10.97
C LEU A 161 -5.12 8.88 -12.32
N PRO A 162 -4.28 9.90 -12.50
CA PRO A 162 -3.29 10.46 -11.56
C PRO A 162 -3.82 11.58 -10.65
N SER A 163 -5.05 12.08 -10.83
CA SER A 163 -5.60 13.25 -10.12
C SER A 163 -5.63 13.07 -8.61
N GLY A 164 -5.92 11.86 -8.14
CA GLY A 164 -6.07 11.54 -6.73
C GLY A 164 -7.41 11.98 -6.15
N GLU A 165 -8.39 12.28 -6.99
CA GLU A 165 -9.75 12.62 -6.57
C GLU A 165 -10.50 11.39 -6.08
N VAL A 166 -11.40 11.58 -5.13
CA VAL A 166 -12.23 10.50 -4.57
C VAL A 166 -13.38 10.22 -5.52
N THR A 167 -13.36 9.05 -6.15
CA THR A 167 -14.42 8.59 -7.05
C THR A 167 -15.56 7.95 -6.27
N GLN A 168 -15.23 7.10 -5.28
CA GLN A 168 -16.21 6.34 -4.52
C GLN A 168 -15.73 6.12 -3.08
N VAL A 169 -16.67 6.03 -2.16
CA VAL A 169 -16.43 5.61 -0.77
C VAL A 169 -17.01 4.23 -0.57
N VAL A 170 -16.17 3.28 -0.17
CA VAL A 170 -16.59 1.92 0.18
C VAL A 170 -16.61 1.82 1.70
N ALA A 171 -17.80 1.72 2.27
CA ALA A 171 -18.01 1.74 3.70
C ALA A 171 -17.55 0.43 4.37
N PHE A 172 -16.96 0.55 5.57
CA PHE A 172 -16.64 -0.56 6.44
C PHE A 172 -17.91 -1.07 7.13
N LYS A 173 -18.56 -2.07 6.52
CA LYS A 173 -19.83 -2.65 7.00
C LYS A 173 -19.79 -4.17 6.89
N GLU A 174 -20.71 -4.81 7.59
CA GLU A 174 -20.97 -6.24 7.43
C GLU A 174 -21.40 -6.54 5.99
N GLY A 175 -20.97 -7.70 5.48
CA GLY A 175 -21.18 -8.10 4.10
C GLY A 175 -20.11 -7.61 3.11
N ALA A 176 -19.30 -6.61 3.45
CA ALA A 176 -18.26 -6.11 2.55
C ALA A 176 -17.10 -7.09 2.38
N MET A 177 -16.49 -7.07 1.20
CA MET A 177 -15.27 -7.81 0.92
C MET A 177 -14.06 -7.03 1.42
N ALA A 178 -13.19 -7.72 2.15
CA ALA A 178 -12.01 -7.11 2.75
C ALA A 178 -10.73 -7.89 2.49
N TYR A 179 -9.65 -7.18 2.29
CA TYR A 179 -8.30 -7.70 2.11
C TYR A 179 -7.51 -7.60 3.41
N ILE A 180 -6.85 -8.68 3.80
CA ILE A 180 -6.12 -8.79 5.05
C ILE A 180 -4.64 -8.47 4.81
N THR A 181 -4.11 -7.49 5.54
CA THR A 181 -2.73 -7.01 5.37
C THR A 181 -1.73 -7.61 6.35
N LYS A 182 -2.20 -8.15 7.49
CA LYS A 182 -1.35 -8.73 8.54
C LYS A 182 -2.09 -9.87 9.24
N GLY A 183 -1.35 -10.80 9.79
CA GLY A 183 -1.85 -11.96 10.54
C GLY A 183 -1.64 -13.28 9.81
N ALA A 184 -2.26 -14.36 10.28
CA ALA A 184 -2.15 -15.69 9.69
C ALA A 184 -2.74 -15.74 8.27
N HIS A 185 -3.87 -15.05 8.07
CA HIS A 185 -4.60 -14.97 6.79
C HIS A 185 -4.16 -13.76 5.95
N CYS A 186 -2.89 -13.35 6.03
CA CYS A 186 -2.37 -12.24 5.23
C CYS A 186 -2.48 -12.52 3.74
N ALA A 187 -2.78 -11.49 2.95
CA ALA A 187 -3.00 -11.52 1.51
C ALA A 187 -4.30 -12.21 1.06
N GLU A 188 -5.16 -12.61 1.97
CA GLU A 188 -6.44 -13.20 1.64
C GLU A 188 -7.55 -12.14 1.54
N VAL A 189 -8.52 -12.43 0.68
CA VAL A 189 -9.77 -11.67 0.58
C VAL A 189 -10.87 -12.51 1.21
N ALA A 190 -11.60 -11.92 2.16
CA ALA A 190 -12.68 -12.57 2.87
C ALA A 190 -13.86 -11.61 3.09
N LYS A 191 -15.04 -12.15 3.30
CA LYS A 191 -16.26 -11.40 3.56
C LYS A 191 -16.39 -11.09 5.05
N ILE A 192 -16.76 -9.87 5.41
CA ILE A 192 -17.05 -9.47 6.78
C ILE A 192 -18.40 -10.03 7.18
N VAL A 193 -18.45 -10.85 8.23
CA VAL A 193 -19.68 -11.42 8.79
C VAL A 193 -20.21 -10.54 9.91
N ALA A 194 -19.37 -10.21 10.89
CA ALA A 194 -19.76 -9.40 12.02
C ALA A 194 -18.60 -8.52 12.50
N ILE A 195 -18.95 -7.40 13.08
CA ILE A 195 -18.01 -6.42 13.62
C ILE A 195 -18.22 -6.37 15.14
N VAL A 196 -17.20 -6.75 15.90
CA VAL A 196 -17.20 -6.71 17.37
C VAL A 196 -16.51 -5.41 17.79
N GLU A 197 -17.27 -4.53 18.43
CA GLU A 197 -16.72 -3.25 18.91
C GLU A 197 -15.65 -3.51 19.98
N GLY A 198 -14.57 -2.74 19.88
CA GLY A 198 -13.50 -2.76 20.85
C GLY A 198 -13.87 -2.03 22.13
N THR A 199 -13.14 -2.32 23.19
CA THR A 199 -13.16 -1.54 24.45
C THR A 199 -11.85 -0.75 24.57
N GLU A 200 -11.70 0.08 25.59
CA GLU A 200 -10.43 0.81 25.81
C GLU A 200 -9.19 -0.07 25.84
N LYS A 201 -9.34 -1.31 26.30
CA LYS A 201 -8.24 -2.29 26.42
C LYS A 201 -8.16 -3.28 25.27
N LYS A 202 -9.23 -3.49 24.51
CA LYS A 202 -9.29 -4.45 23.39
C LYS A 202 -9.54 -3.73 22.07
N GLU A 203 -8.74 -4.06 21.07
CA GLU A 203 -8.93 -3.52 19.72
C GLU A 203 -10.23 -4.08 19.09
N LYS A 204 -10.83 -3.31 18.19
CA LYS A 204 -12.00 -3.72 17.41
C LYS A 204 -11.67 -4.97 16.59
N LEU A 205 -12.45 -6.03 16.79
CA LEU A 205 -12.32 -7.30 16.10
C LEU A 205 -13.35 -7.43 14.98
N VAL A 206 -13.00 -8.17 13.96
CA VAL A 206 -13.86 -8.44 12.81
C VAL A 206 -13.87 -9.94 12.56
N LYS A 207 -15.06 -10.52 12.55
CA LYS A 207 -15.28 -11.90 12.13
C LYS A 207 -15.41 -11.93 10.63
N MET A 208 -14.61 -12.76 9.98
CA MET A 208 -14.55 -12.89 8.54
C MET A 208 -14.77 -14.32 8.11
N GLU A 209 -15.32 -14.49 6.92
CA GLU A 209 -15.59 -15.79 6.30
C GLU A 209 -14.91 -15.88 4.94
N LYS A 210 -14.20 -16.97 4.72
CA LYS A 210 -13.62 -17.35 3.43
C LYS A 210 -14.06 -18.77 3.06
N GLY A 211 -15.08 -18.86 2.22
CA GLY A 211 -15.68 -20.17 1.87
C GLY A 211 -16.34 -20.83 3.07
N LYS A 212 -15.72 -21.86 3.63
CA LYS A 212 -16.22 -22.60 4.82
C LYS A 212 -15.48 -22.25 6.12
N GLU A 213 -14.41 -21.48 6.03
CA GLU A 213 -13.59 -21.13 7.19
C GLU A 213 -13.99 -19.78 7.75
N THR A 214 -14.22 -19.72 9.05
CA THR A 214 -14.47 -18.47 9.78
C THR A 214 -13.29 -18.18 10.70
N PHE A 215 -12.83 -16.95 10.72
CA PHE A 215 -11.73 -16.50 11.57
C PHE A 215 -11.92 -15.07 12.03
N GLU A 216 -11.17 -14.68 13.06
CA GLU A 216 -11.22 -13.33 13.62
C GLU A 216 -9.92 -12.58 13.35
N THR A 217 -10.03 -11.31 13.05
CA THR A 217 -8.87 -10.43 12.82
C THR A 217 -9.14 -9.02 13.34
N ILE A 218 -8.07 -8.25 13.53
CA ILE A 218 -8.15 -6.88 14.03
C ILE A 218 -8.55 -5.94 12.89
N ALA A 219 -9.49 -5.02 13.12
CA ALA A 219 -9.97 -4.05 12.13
C ALA A 219 -8.85 -3.19 11.51
N LYS A 220 -7.75 -2.95 12.24
CA LYS A 220 -6.60 -2.22 11.72
C LYS A 220 -5.93 -2.93 10.53
N ASN A 221 -5.95 -4.27 10.53
CA ASN A 221 -5.27 -5.10 9.53
C ASN A 221 -6.12 -5.38 8.28
N ILE A 222 -7.27 -4.73 8.16
CA ILE A 222 -8.22 -4.96 7.07
C ILE A 222 -8.30 -3.73 6.19
N HIS A 223 -8.34 -3.94 4.87
CA HIS A 223 -8.68 -2.94 3.85
C HIS A 223 -9.92 -3.40 3.10
N ILE A 224 -10.94 -2.55 3.02
CA ILE A 224 -12.15 -2.88 2.25
C ILE A 224 -11.82 -2.77 0.76
N VAL A 225 -12.16 -3.81 0.00
CA VAL A 225 -11.81 -3.95 -1.41
C VAL A 225 -13.02 -3.85 -2.33
N GLY A 226 -14.22 -4.06 -1.80
CA GLY A 226 -15.46 -3.97 -2.54
C GLY A 226 -16.67 -4.22 -1.65
N LYS A 227 -17.87 -4.03 -2.22
CA LYS A 227 -19.11 -4.34 -1.51
C LYS A 227 -19.40 -5.83 -1.51
N ASP A 228 -19.63 -6.42 -2.68
CA ASP A 228 -19.99 -7.84 -2.85
C ASP A 228 -18.92 -8.61 -3.64
N LYS A 229 -18.12 -7.93 -4.44
CA LYS A 229 -17.05 -8.50 -5.27
C LYS A 229 -15.74 -7.77 -5.03
N ASN A 230 -14.66 -8.47 -5.29
CA ASN A 230 -13.34 -7.89 -5.28
C ASN A 230 -13.18 -6.96 -6.51
N GLU A 231 -12.98 -5.67 -6.27
CA GLU A 231 -12.83 -4.65 -7.31
C GLU A 231 -11.37 -4.41 -7.72
N VAL A 232 -10.43 -5.13 -7.12
CA VAL A 232 -8.99 -4.99 -7.41
C VAL A 232 -8.50 -6.14 -8.27
N GLU A 233 -8.20 -5.89 -9.53
CA GLU A 233 -7.74 -6.90 -10.50
C GLU A 233 -6.57 -7.76 -9.99
N ALA A 234 -5.64 -7.16 -9.27
CA ALA A 234 -4.46 -7.85 -8.74
C ALA A 234 -4.75 -8.85 -7.61
N LEU A 235 -5.98 -8.92 -7.09
CA LEU A 235 -6.35 -9.83 -5.99
C LEU A 235 -7.18 -11.03 -6.47
N ASN A 236 -7.51 -11.05 -7.74
CA ASN A 236 -8.20 -12.18 -8.40
C ASN A 236 -7.20 -13.26 -8.81
#